data_aeec327f6d505d51d11619dccc73d136
#
_entry.id   aeec327f6d505d51d11619dccc73d136
#
_cell.length_a   1.000
_cell.length_b   1.000
_cell.length_c   1.000
_cell.angle_alpha   90.00
_cell.angle_beta   90.00
_cell.angle_gamma   90.00
#
_symmetry.space_group_name_H-M   'P 1'
#
loop_
_entity.id
_entity.type
_entity.pdbx_description
1 polymer ?
#
loop_
_entity_poly.entity_id
_entity_poly.type
_entity_poly.pdbx_seq_one_letter_code
_entity_poly.pdbx_strand_id
1 'polypeptide(L)'
;MTAPIKVKLLGIVGFLAAVEIASGTLQGFYTPIVPQITQHLSISTAGANWFEAAQLVVSALIVPVLARLGDLKGHRKVLLGSAIATAIATWGVALAPNFQTFLVAWSLQGFLTVWLPLEVSIIHRRTAETGEQQRLTRRSAAVLVVFLELGVIAAALTAGQLVGTMSMNSLLMIPAAVVTLACLAIAWGVPETPALDKGKLDWAGFGLVTV
;
A
#
# COMPACT_ATOMS: atom_id res chain seq x y z
N MET A 1 16.13 15.67 -22.95
CA MET A 1 15.77 14.32 -22.46
C MET A 1 15.66 13.38 -23.66
N THR A 2 16.52 12.38 -23.75
CA THR A 2 16.54 11.43 -24.88
C THR A 2 15.29 10.53 -24.86
N ALA A 3 14.74 10.22 -26.04
CA ALA A 3 13.51 9.41 -26.18
C ALA A 3 13.50 8.09 -25.35
N PRO A 4 14.61 7.32 -25.26
CA PRO A 4 14.63 6.07 -24.50
C PRO A 4 14.45 6.25 -22.98
N ILE A 5 14.85 7.39 -22.41
CA ILE A 5 14.66 7.66 -20.97
C ILE A 5 13.18 7.95 -20.66
N LYS A 6 12.49 8.69 -21.54
CA LYS A 6 11.06 8.98 -21.41
C LYS A 6 10.22 7.70 -21.46
N VAL A 7 10.51 6.80 -22.39
CA VAL A 7 9.78 5.54 -22.56
C VAL A 7 9.97 4.62 -21.34
N LYS A 8 11.19 4.52 -20.82
CA LYS A 8 11.47 3.75 -19.59
C LYS A 8 10.77 4.33 -18.36
N LEU A 9 10.73 5.64 -18.20
CA LEU A 9 10.03 6.30 -17.09
C LEU A 9 8.51 6.06 -17.16
N LEU A 10 7.91 6.21 -18.34
CA LEU A 10 6.47 5.94 -18.54
C LEU A 10 6.10 4.49 -18.17
N GLY A 11 6.93 3.52 -18.54
CA GLY A 11 6.73 2.12 -18.16
C GLY A 11 6.74 1.93 -16.65
N ILE A 12 7.72 2.50 -15.95
CA ILE A 12 7.82 2.42 -14.49
C ILE A 12 6.60 3.08 -13.83
N VAL A 13 6.24 4.29 -14.25
CA VAL A 13 5.06 5.00 -13.72
C VAL A 13 3.78 4.20 -13.97
N GLY A 14 3.66 3.50 -15.10
CA GLY A 14 2.52 2.63 -15.39
C GLY A 14 2.39 1.46 -14.42
N PHE A 15 3.50 0.78 -14.09
CA PHE A 15 3.49 -0.28 -13.09
C PHE A 15 3.19 0.25 -11.68
N LEU A 16 3.78 1.38 -11.29
CA LEU A 16 3.49 2.02 -10.01
C LEU A 16 2.03 2.51 -9.93
N ALA A 17 1.47 3.02 -11.02
CA ALA A 17 0.05 3.37 -11.07
C ALA A 17 -0.87 2.15 -10.86
N ALA A 18 -0.48 0.96 -11.36
CA ALA A 18 -1.22 -0.27 -11.06
C ALA A 18 -1.11 -0.66 -9.57
N VAL A 19 0.03 -0.39 -8.93
CA VAL A 19 0.19 -0.58 -7.47
C VAL A 19 -0.69 0.40 -6.70
N GLU A 20 -0.79 1.65 -7.14
CA GLU A 20 -1.67 2.65 -6.52
C GLU A 20 -3.16 2.36 -6.73
N ILE A 21 -3.57 1.75 -7.84
CA ILE A 21 -4.93 1.22 -7.99
C ILE A 21 -5.21 0.15 -6.91
N ALA A 22 -4.26 -0.74 -6.63
CA ALA A 22 -4.41 -1.74 -5.59
C ALA A 22 -4.43 -1.11 -4.18
N SER A 23 -3.62 -0.08 -3.95
CA SER A 23 -3.64 0.74 -2.74
C SER A 23 -5.00 1.39 -2.54
N GLY A 24 -5.53 2.07 -3.56
CA GLY A 24 -6.86 2.66 -3.56
C GLY A 24 -7.97 1.63 -3.37
N THR A 25 -7.82 0.46 -4.00
CA THR A 25 -8.77 -0.65 -3.79
C THR A 25 -8.85 -1.04 -2.32
N LEU A 26 -7.72 -1.19 -1.65
CA LEU A 26 -7.69 -1.54 -0.24
C LEU A 26 -8.34 -0.47 0.65
N GLN A 27 -8.11 0.80 0.34
CA GLN A 27 -8.67 1.93 1.09
C GLN A 27 -10.17 2.12 0.85
N GLY A 28 -10.64 1.94 -0.37
CA GLY A 28 -12.04 2.21 -0.74
C GLY A 28 -13.00 1.05 -0.54
N PHE A 29 -12.51 -0.19 -0.67
CA PHE A 29 -13.37 -1.38 -0.72
C PHE A 29 -14.15 -1.63 0.58
N TYR A 30 -13.52 -1.42 1.72
CA TYR A 30 -14.12 -1.76 3.01
C TYR A 30 -15.15 -0.74 3.49
N THR A 31 -14.99 0.54 3.17
CA THR A 31 -15.83 1.63 3.66
C THR A 31 -17.33 1.38 3.52
N PRO A 32 -17.88 1.01 2.35
CA PRO A 32 -19.32 0.79 2.17
C PRO A 32 -19.83 -0.50 2.81
N ILE A 33 -18.96 -1.43 3.17
CA ILE A 33 -19.33 -2.76 3.71
C ILE A 33 -19.01 -2.92 5.20
N VAL A 34 -18.54 -1.88 5.89
CA VAL A 34 -18.29 -1.93 7.35
C VAL A 34 -19.48 -2.45 8.14
N PRO A 35 -20.74 -2.04 7.88
CA PRO A 35 -21.88 -2.57 8.62
C PRO A 35 -22.03 -4.10 8.48
N GLN A 36 -21.78 -4.64 7.30
CA GLN A 36 -21.86 -6.08 7.05
C GLN A 36 -20.67 -6.83 7.68
N ILE A 37 -19.49 -6.22 7.69
CA ILE A 37 -18.32 -6.77 8.41
C ILE A 37 -18.63 -6.86 9.92
N THR A 38 -19.21 -5.81 10.51
CA THR A 38 -19.57 -5.81 11.93
C THR A 38 -20.61 -6.90 12.27
N GLN A 39 -21.60 -7.09 11.42
CA GLN A 39 -22.57 -8.18 11.55
C GLN A 39 -21.90 -9.55 11.44
N HIS A 40 -21.05 -9.75 10.44
CA HIS A 40 -20.32 -10.98 10.21
C HIS A 40 -19.43 -11.37 11.40
N LEU A 41 -18.77 -10.40 12.01
CA LEU A 41 -17.92 -10.58 13.18
C LEU A 41 -18.67 -10.54 14.52
N SER A 42 -20.00 -10.29 14.50
CA SER A 42 -20.84 -10.15 15.68
C SER A 42 -20.32 -9.12 16.69
N ILE A 43 -19.84 -7.95 16.18
CA ILE A 43 -19.31 -6.86 16.98
C ILE A 43 -20.21 -5.63 16.91
N SER A 44 -20.07 -4.73 17.91
CA SER A 44 -20.76 -3.45 17.90
C SER A 44 -20.13 -2.47 16.90
N THR A 45 -20.88 -1.44 16.51
CA THR A 45 -20.36 -0.35 15.67
C THR A 45 -19.14 0.34 16.33
N ALA A 46 -19.13 0.47 17.66
CA ALA A 46 -17.97 0.98 18.39
C ALA A 46 -16.76 0.05 18.26
N GLY A 47 -16.95 -1.26 18.12
CA GLY A 47 -15.89 -2.23 17.86
C GLY A 47 -15.20 -2.01 16.50
N ALA A 48 -15.92 -1.52 15.50
CA ALA A 48 -15.36 -1.21 14.18
C ALA A 48 -14.32 -0.06 14.22
N ASN A 49 -14.42 0.86 15.17
CA ASN A 49 -13.46 1.95 15.32
C ASN A 49 -12.04 1.44 15.64
N TRP A 50 -11.93 0.24 16.20
CA TRP A 50 -10.63 -0.37 16.45
C TRP A 50 -9.89 -0.75 15.16
N PHE A 51 -10.59 -0.93 14.04
CA PHE A 51 -9.96 -1.25 12.76
C PHE A 51 -9.00 -0.13 12.34
N GLU A 52 -9.51 1.09 12.24
CA GLU A 52 -8.69 2.25 11.86
C GLU A 52 -7.66 2.59 12.93
N ALA A 53 -8.05 2.59 14.21
CA ALA A 53 -7.13 2.92 15.29
C ALA A 53 -5.92 1.97 15.31
N ALA A 54 -6.13 0.67 15.23
CA ALA A 54 -5.06 -0.32 15.25
C ALA A 54 -4.18 -0.21 13.99
N GLN A 55 -4.77 0.01 12.80
CA GLN A 55 -4.03 0.21 11.58
C GLN A 55 -3.16 1.46 11.63
N LEU A 56 -3.68 2.59 12.14
CA LEU A 56 -2.92 3.84 12.28
C LEU A 56 -1.75 3.70 13.24
N VAL A 57 -1.93 2.99 14.37
CA VAL A 57 -0.84 2.70 15.30
C VAL A 57 0.27 1.92 14.61
N VAL A 58 -0.07 0.84 13.90
CA VAL A 58 0.91 0.05 13.16
C VAL A 58 1.60 0.90 12.09
N SER A 59 0.84 1.71 11.35
CA SER A 59 1.38 2.63 10.33
C SER A 59 2.38 3.62 10.94
N ALA A 60 2.02 4.25 12.06
CA ALA A 60 2.88 5.23 12.74
C ALA A 60 4.23 4.62 13.16
N LEU A 61 4.22 3.37 13.62
CA LEU A 61 5.43 2.65 14.02
C LEU A 61 6.29 2.21 12.83
N ILE A 62 5.65 1.77 11.74
CA ILE A 62 6.33 1.11 10.62
C ILE A 62 6.86 2.11 9.59
N VAL A 63 6.13 3.20 9.31
CA VAL A 63 6.48 4.14 8.24
C VAL A 63 7.91 4.71 8.38
N PRO A 64 8.35 5.24 9.53
CA PRO A 64 9.71 5.76 9.66
C PRO A 64 10.78 4.67 9.44
N VAL A 65 10.51 3.46 9.95
CA VAL A 65 11.43 2.32 9.83
C VAL A 65 11.58 1.89 8.38
N LEU A 66 10.47 1.73 7.66
CA LEU A 66 10.47 1.30 6.26
C LEU A 66 11.02 2.39 5.33
N ALA A 67 10.75 3.67 5.60
CA ALA A 67 11.35 4.77 4.85
C ALA A 67 12.89 4.73 4.96
N ARG A 68 13.42 4.62 6.17
CA ARG A 68 14.86 4.49 6.39
C ARG A 68 15.44 3.20 5.79
N LEU A 69 14.70 2.10 5.89
CA LEU A 69 15.11 0.84 5.28
C LEU A 69 15.18 0.94 3.75
N GLY A 70 14.30 1.75 3.14
CA GLY A 70 14.34 2.09 1.71
C GLY A 70 15.65 2.75 1.30
N ASP A 71 16.16 3.68 2.10
CA ASP A 71 17.46 4.31 1.87
C ASP A 71 18.62 3.31 2.00
N LEU A 72 18.56 2.43 3.00
CA LEU A 72 19.63 1.47 3.31
C LEU A 72 19.67 0.26 2.38
N LYS A 73 18.51 -0.26 1.97
CA LYS A 73 18.42 -1.54 1.21
C LYS A 73 17.89 -1.38 -0.21
N GLY A 74 17.43 -0.18 -0.56
CA GLY A 74 16.80 0.11 -1.84
C GLY A 74 15.28 0.12 -1.76
N HIS A 75 14.68 1.15 -2.30
CA HIS A 75 13.24 1.45 -2.18
C HIS A 75 12.35 0.37 -2.80
N ARG A 76 12.76 -0.23 -3.93
CA ARG A 76 12.00 -1.32 -4.56
C ARG A 76 11.88 -2.55 -3.67
N LYS A 77 12.97 -2.97 -3.02
CA LYS A 77 12.96 -4.14 -2.13
C LYS A 77 12.03 -3.92 -0.95
N VAL A 78 12.06 -2.73 -0.38
CA VAL A 78 11.20 -2.37 0.75
C VAL A 78 9.75 -2.25 0.32
N LEU A 79 9.48 -1.64 -0.86
CA LEU A 79 8.15 -1.59 -1.45
C LEU A 79 7.58 -3.00 -1.68
N LEU A 80 8.35 -3.91 -2.28
CA LEU A 80 7.92 -5.29 -2.48
C LEU A 80 7.70 -6.02 -1.15
N GLY A 81 8.59 -5.85 -0.18
CA GLY A 81 8.45 -6.45 1.14
C GLY A 81 7.21 -5.96 1.88
N SER A 82 6.93 -4.66 1.85
CA SER A 82 5.71 -4.09 2.44
C SER A 82 4.44 -4.54 1.69
N ALA A 83 4.51 -4.66 0.36
CA ALA A 83 3.39 -5.16 -0.45
C ALA A 83 3.07 -6.63 -0.12
N ILE A 84 4.08 -7.48 0.03
CA ILE A 84 3.90 -8.88 0.45
C ILE A 84 3.30 -8.94 1.86
N ALA A 85 3.80 -8.14 2.81
CA ALA A 85 3.24 -8.07 4.14
C ALA A 85 1.76 -7.64 4.13
N THR A 86 1.42 -6.61 3.33
CA THR A 86 0.03 -6.18 3.13
C THR A 86 -0.82 -7.26 2.47
N ALA A 87 -0.30 -7.99 1.48
CA ALA A 87 -1.03 -9.10 0.85
C ALA A 87 -1.36 -10.22 1.86
N ILE A 88 -0.37 -10.64 2.66
CA ILE A 88 -0.58 -11.63 3.72
C ILE A 88 -1.63 -11.14 4.73
N ALA A 89 -1.54 -9.88 5.15
CA ALA A 89 -2.50 -9.25 6.04
C ALA A 89 -3.91 -9.23 5.44
N THR A 90 -4.04 -8.88 4.16
CA THR A 90 -5.34 -8.81 3.47
C THR A 90 -5.97 -10.20 3.30
N TRP A 91 -5.17 -11.23 2.99
CA TRP A 91 -5.65 -12.62 3.04
C TRP A 91 -6.03 -13.04 4.45
N GLY A 92 -5.29 -12.59 5.47
CA GLY A 92 -5.64 -12.79 6.88
C GLY A 92 -7.01 -12.19 7.23
N VAL A 93 -7.33 -10.99 6.74
CA VAL A 93 -8.65 -10.35 6.89
C VAL A 93 -9.75 -11.19 6.23
N ALA A 94 -9.52 -11.66 5.00
CA ALA A 94 -10.51 -12.43 4.24
C ALA A 94 -10.82 -13.81 4.86
N LEU A 95 -9.84 -14.39 5.55
CA LEU A 95 -9.92 -15.73 6.11
C LEU A 95 -10.09 -15.74 7.65
N ALA A 96 -10.23 -14.58 8.28
CA ALA A 96 -10.30 -14.44 9.73
C ALA A 96 -11.55 -15.14 10.30
N PRO A 97 -11.40 -16.08 11.26
CA PRO A 97 -12.53 -16.79 11.86
C PRO A 97 -13.21 -16.00 12.98
N ASN A 98 -12.62 -14.92 13.48
CA ASN A 98 -13.11 -14.12 14.60
C ASN A 98 -12.57 -12.70 14.58
N PHE A 99 -13.12 -11.84 15.45
CA PHE A 99 -12.74 -10.44 15.54
C PHE A 99 -11.26 -10.21 15.86
N GLN A 100 -10.66 -10.99 16.78
CA GLN A 100 -9.27 -10.76 17.17
C GLN A 100 -8.31 -11.02 16.02
N THR A 101 -8.47 -12.14 15.31
CA THR A 101 -7.64 -12.45 14.13
C THR A 101 -7.88 -11.46 13.00
N PHE A 102 -9.14 -11.03 12.81
CA PHE A 102 -9.49 -9.98 11.85
C PHE A 102 -8.79 -8.66 12.19
N LEU A 103 -8.86 -8.21 13.45
CA LEU A 103 -8.26 -6.95 13.90
C LEU A 103 -6.73 -6.97 13.74
N VAL A 104 -6.06 -8.07 14.12
CA VAL A 104 -4.61 -8.21 13.94
C VAL A 104 -4.25 -8.14 12.45
N ALA A 105 -4.96 -8.89 11.62
CA ALA A 105 -4.73 -8.88 10.18
C ALA A 105 -5.01 -7.49 9.58
N TRP A 106 -6.10 -6.84 9.99
CA TRP A 106 -6.43 -5.49 9.56
C TRP A 106 -5.36 -4.47 9.95
N SER A 107 -4.88 -4.51 11.20
CA SER A 107 -3.85 -3.59 11.67
C SER A 107 -2.56 -3.71 10.86
N LEU A 108 -2.17 -4.92 10.44
CA LEU A 108 -1.01 -5.16 9.60
C LEU A 108 -1.17 -4.62 8.16
N GLN A 109 -2.38 -4.30 7.70
CA GLN A 109 -2.55 -3.57 6.44
C GLN A 109 -1.94 -2.15 6.52
N GLY A 110 -1.59 -1.66 7.71
CA GLY A 110 -0.85 -0.42 7.90
C GLY A 110 0.48 -0.33 7.15
N PHE A 111 1.06 -1.46 6.71
CA PHE A 111 2.20 -1.48 5.79
C PHE A 111 1.93 -0.77 4.44
N LEU A 112 0.67 -0.63 4.06
CA LEU A 112 0.25 0.07 2.85
C LEU A 112 0.70 1.54 2.83
N THR A 113 0.70 2.21 3.97
CA THR A 113 0.94 3.66 4.07
C THR A 113 2.30 4.12 3.57
N VAL A 114 3.28 3.20 3.48
CA VAL A 114 4.62 3.51 2.97
C VAL A 114 4.73 3.41 1.44
N TRP A 115 3.72 2.88 0.73
CA TRP A 115 3.85 2.60 -0.70
C TRP A 115 4.07 3.87 -1.52
N LEU A 116 3.17 4.83 -1.45
CA LEU A 116 3.29 6.09 -2.20
C LEU A 116 4.60 6.85 -1.92
N PRO A 117 5.05 7.03 -0.67
CA PRO A 117 6.37 7.59 -0.38
C PRO A 117 7.54 6.84 -1.03
N LEU A 118 7.54 5.52 -0.99
CA LEU A 118 8.59 4.71 -1.62
C LEU A 118 8.56 4.82 -3.16
N GLU A 119 7.37 4.82 -3.75
CA GLU A 119 7.18 4.99 -5.20
C GLU A 119 7.68 6.34 -5.69
N VAL A 120 7.32 7.42 -4.99
CA VAL A 120 7.82 8.76 -5.28
C VAL A 120 9.34 8.82 -5.16
N SER A 121 9.92 8.15 -4.16
CA SER A 121 11.38 8.04 -3.99
C SER A 121 12.04 7.29 -5.15
N ILE A 122 11.44 6.20 -5.63
CA ILE A 122 11.92 5.46 -6.81
C ILE A 122 11.94 6.36 -8.04
N ILE A 123 10.86 7.10 -8.29
CA ILE A 123 10.75 8.02 -9.42
C ILE A 123 11.77 9.15 -9.31
N HIS A 124 11.88 9.76 -8.12
CA HIS A 124 12.83 10.85 -7.86
C HIS A 124 14.26 10.44 -8.20
N ARG A 125 14.66 9.26 -7.79
CA ARG A 125 15.99 8.73 -8.08
C ARG A 125 16.22 8.41 -9.55
N ARG A 126 15.19 7.92 -10.24
CA ARG A 126 15.25 7.61 -11.67
C ARG A 126 15.32 8.85 -12.56
N THR A 127 14.92 9.98 -12.04
CA THR A 127 14.94 11.28 -12.74
C THR A 127 16.14 12.14 -12.38
N ALA A 128 17.03 11.69 -11.47
CA ALA A 128 18.17 12.48 -10.96
C ALA A 128 19.07 13.06 -12.04
N GLU A 129 19.33 12.30 -13.13
CA GLU A 129 20.23 12.70 -14.22
C GLU A 129 19.54 13.50 -15.33
N THR A 130 18.26 13.85 -15.20
CA THR A 130 17.48 14.43 -16.30
C THR A 130 17.52 15.95 -16.38
N GLY A 131 18.08 16.65 -15.37
CA GLY A 131 17.98 18.11 -15.24
C GLY A 131 16.57 18.63 -14.91
N GLU A 132 15.53 17.78 -15.04
CA GLU A 132 14.12 18.09 -14.75
C GLU A 132 13.55 17.25 -13.59
N GLN A 133 14.41 16.77 -12.70
CA GLN A 133 14.07 15.82 -11.65
C GLN A 133 12.83 16.22 -10.85
N GLN A 134 12.82 17.43 -10.30
CA GLN A 134 11.72 17.91 -9.47
C GLN A 134 10.39 17.98 -10.23
N ARG A 135 10.42 18.46 -11.47
CA ARG A 135 9.24 18.57 -12.35
C ARG A 135 8.66 17.20 -12.68
N LEU A 136 9.53 16.25 -13.07
CA LEU A 136 9.13 14.90 -13.46
C LEU A 136 8.60 14.12 -12.25
N THR A 137 9.27 14.19 -11.09
CA THR A 137 8.82 13.56 -9.85
C THR A 137 7.43 14.07 -9.46
N ARG A 138 7.23 15.39 -9.44
CA ARG A 138 5.94 15.99 -9.07
C ARG A 138 4.82 15.58 -10.04
N ARG A 139 5.07 15.56 -11.35
CA ARG A 139 4.08 15.13 -12.34
C ARG A 139 3.73 13.65 -12.19
N SER A 140 4.73 12.81 -12.00
CA SER A 140 4.51 11.38 -11.80
C SER A 140 3.77 11.11 -10.49
N ALA A 141 4.12 11.77 -9.40
CA ALA A 141 3.40 11.66 -8.14
C ALA A 141 1.93 12.07 -8.28
N ALA A 142 1.64 13.16 -9.01
CA ALA A 142 0.26 13.56 -9.29
C ALA A 142 -0.51 12.49 -10.07
N VAL A 143 0.12 11.82 -11.04
CA VAL A 143 -0.47 10.70 -11.78
C VAL A 143 -0.76 9.52 -10.84
N LEU A 144 0.17 9.16 -9.96
CA LEU A 144 -0.02 8.08 -8.99
C LEU A 144 -1.22 8.35 -8.09
N VAL A 145 -1.34 9.58 -7.54
CA VAL A 145 -2.48 9.98 -6.70
C VAL A 145 -3.80 9.88 -7.46
N VAL A 146 -3.84 10.29 -8.74
CA VAL A 146 -5.06 10.14 -9.56
C VAL A 146 -5.47 8.67 -9.68
N PHE A 147 -4.51 7.76 -9.93
CA PHE A 147 -4.81 6.31 -10.03
C PHE A 147 -5.20 5.71 -8.68
N LEU A 148 -4.60 6.17 -7.58
CA LEU A 148 -5.02 5.82 -6.23
C LEU A 148 -6.49 6.18 -6.01
N GLU A 149 -6.88 7.42 -6.24
CA GLU A 149 -8.25 7.90 -6.04
C GLU A 149 -9.27 7.20 -6.96
N LEU A 150 -8.89 6.94 -8.21
CA LEU A 150 -9.72 6.14 -9.11
C LEU A 150 -9.90 4.71 -8.57
N GLY A 151 -8.86 4.13 -8.00
CA GLY A 151 -8.92 2.84 -7.32
C GLY A 151 -9.88 2.87 -6.13
N VAL A 152 -9.81 3.91 -5.28
CA VAL A 152 -10.72 4.10 -4.14
C VAL A 152 -12.18 4.13 -4.60
N ILE A 153 -12.48 4.98 -5.58
CA ILE A 153 -13.86 5.16 -6.08
C ILE A 153 -14.38 3.85 -6.71
N ALA A 154 -13.60 3.25 -7.60
CA ALA A 154 -13.99 2.02 -8.28
C ALA A 154 -14.22 0.87 -7.29
N ALA A 155 -13.35 0.75 -6.29
CA ALA A 155 -13.46 -0.29 -5.26
C ALA A 155 -14.68 -0.08 -4.35
N ALA A 156 -14.96 1.15 -3.93
CA ALA A 156 -16.12 1.46 -3.12
C ALA A 156 -17.43 1.14 -3.86
N LEU A 157 -17.52 1.52 -5.13
CA LEU A 157 -18.69 1.23 -5.97
C LEU A 157 -18.85 -0.29 -6.18
N THR A 158 -17.75 -1.00 -6.44
CA THR A 158 -17.75 -2.45 -6.63
C THR A 158 -18.19 -3.17 -5.36
N ALA A 159 -17.62 -2.81 -4.21
CA ALA A 159 -17.98 -3.42 -2.92
C ALA A 159 -19.45 -3.18 -2.58
N GLY A 160 -19.96 -1.97 -2.79
CA GLY A 160 -21.36 -1.63 -2.54
C GLY A 160 -22.34 -2.40 -3.44
N GLN A 161 -21.96 -2.74 -4.67
CA GLN A 161 -22.78 -3.54 -5.58
C GLN A 161 -22.72 -5.05 -5.26
N LEU A 162 -21.56 -5.54 -4.81
CA LEU A 162 -21.35 -6.97 -4.57
C LEU A 162 -21.79 -7.41 -3.18
N VAL A 163 -21.92 -6.49 -2.23
CA VAL A 163 -22.38 -6.81 -0.88
C VAL A 163 -23.81 -7.38 -0.94
N GLY A 164 -24.01 -8.52 -0.28
CA GLY A 164 -25.27 -9.27 -0.32
C GLY A 164 -25.46 -10.21 -1.51
N THR A 165 -24.57 -10.17 -2.52
CA THR A 165 -24.64 -11.10 -3.67
C THR A 165 -23.76 -12.34 -3.48
N MET A 166 -22.78 -12.28 -2.57
CA MET A 166 -21.85 -13.37 -2.27
C MET A 166 -21.53 -13.43 -0.77
N SER A 167 -20.85 -14.50 -0.33
CA SER A 167 -20.43 -14.63 1.05
C SER A 167 -19.41 -13.55 1.45
N MET A 168 -19.40 -13.13 2.72
CA MET A 168 -18.46 -12.11 3.22
C MET A 168 -17.01 -12.48 2.96
N ASN A 169 -16.63 -13.74 3.20
CA ASN A 169 -15.28 -14.21 2.94
C ASN A 169 -14.90 -14.08 1.46
N SER A 170 -15.80 -14.46 0.54
CA SER A 170 -15.55 -14.31 -0.90
C SER A 170 -15.41 -12.85 -1.31
N LEU A 171 -16.22 -11.97 -0.72
CA LEU A 171 -16.15 -10.53 -0.95
C LEU A 171 -14.79 -9.96 -0.50
N LEU A 172 -14.32 -10.36 0.68
CA LEU A 172 -13.04 -9.91 1.25
C LEU A 172 -11.81 -10.51 0.53
N MET A 173 -11.96 -11.58 -0.24
CA MET A 173 -10.89 -12.11 -1.09
C MET A 173 -10.58 -11.23 -2.31
N ILE A 174 -11.50 -10.36 -2.74
CA ILE A 174 -11.29 -9.47 -3.90
C ILE A 174 -10.12 -8.52 -3.65
N PRO A 175 -10.09 -7.69 -2.59
CA PRO A 175 -8.94 -6.84 -2.32
C PRO A 175 -7.65 -7.65 -2.08
N ALA A 176 -7.73 -8.85 -1.49
CA ALA A 176 -6.57 -9.71 -1.30
C ALA A 176 -5.94 -10.15 -2.64
N ALA A 177 -6.77 -10.53 -3.61
CA ALA A 177 -6.32 -10.87 -4.95
C ALA A 177 -5.69 -9.65 -5.66
N VAL A 178 -6.31 -8.48 -5.56
CA VAL A 178 -5.80 -7.23 -6.17
C VAL A 178 -4.43 -6.85 -5.59
N VAL A 179 -4.26 -6.91 -4.28
CA VAL A 179 -2.94 -6.63 -3.64
C VAL A 179 -1.90 -7.69 -4.03
N THR A 180 -2.29 -8.94 -4.20
CA THR A 180 -1.39 -9.98 -4.70
C THR A 180 -0.90 -9.66 -6.12
N LEU A 181 -1.77 -9.15 -6.99
CA LEU A 181 -1.39 -8.69 -8.33
C LEU A 181 -0.45 -7.49 -8.28
N ALA A 182 -0.62 -6.57 -7.31
CA ALA A 182 0.32 -5.48 -7.09
C ALA A 182 1.73 -5.97 -6.73
N CYS A 183 1.85 -7.02 -5.91
CA CYS A 183 3.16 -7.64 -5.63
C CYS A 183 3.84 -8.14 -6.91
N LEU A 184 3.09 -8.76 -7.83
CA LEU A 184 3.60 -9.21 -9.12
C LEU A 184 4.00 -8.01 -10.01
N ALA A 185 3.20 -6.95 -10.03
CA ALA A 185 3.52 -5.72 -10.77
C ALA A 185 4.84 -5.09 -10.28
N ILE A 186 5.07 -5.04 -8.96
CA ILE A 186 6.33 -4.55 -8.40
C ILE A 186 7.50 -5.48 -8.77
N ALA A 187 7.28 -6.80 -8.64
CA ALA A 187 8.34 -7.79 -8.85
C ALA A 187 8.84 -7.78 -10.30
N TRP A 188 7.96 -7.59 -11.27
CA TRP A 188 8.30 -7.67 -12.70
C TRP A 188 8.49 -6.32 -13.36
N GLY A 189 7.75 -5.31 -12.92
CA GLY A 189 7.67 -4.02 -13.63
C GLY A 189 8.56 -2.92 -13.05
N VAL A 190 8.93 -3.01 -11.78
CA VAL A 190 9.73 -1.98 -11.12
C VAL A 190 11.20 -2.41 -11.06
N PRO A 191 12.11 -1.69 -11.71
CA PRO A 191 13.53 -2.02 -11.68
C PRO A 191 14.17 -1.70 -10.32
N GLU A 192 15.21 -2.45 -9.96
CA GLU A 192 15.94 -2.29 -8.70
C GLU A 192 16.48 -0.88 -8.52
N THR A 193 16.45 -0.40 -7.29
CA THR A 193 16.95 0.91 -6.90
C THR A 193 18.12 0.72 -5.95
N PRO A 194 19.34 1.16 -6.31
CA PRO A 194 20.51 0.99 -5.43
C PRO A 194 20.29 1.68 -4.08
N ALA A 195 20.92 1.14 -3.03
CA ALA A 195 20.92 1.76 -1.71
C ALA A 195 21.59 3.15 -1.76
N LEU A 196 21.06 4.10 -0.99
CA LEU A 196 21.61 5.46 -0.86
C LEU A 196 22.72 5.51 0.17
N ASP A 197 22.56 4.77 1.25
CA ASP A 197 23.37 4.85 2.45
C ASP A 197 23.92 3.47 2.82
N LYS A 198 25.13 3.45 3.39
CA LYS A 198 25.75 2.27 3.98
C LYS A 198 25.63 2.27 5.51
N GLY A 199 24.84 3.19 6.08
CA GLY A 199 24.62 3.34 7.51
C GLY A 199 23.87 2.16 8.13
N LYS A 200 23.76 2.18 9.45
CA LYS A 200 22.95 1.22 10.23
C LYS A 200 21.60 1.85 10.60
N LEU A 201 20.60 1.02 10.85
CA LEU A 201 19.35 1.47 11.48
C LEU A 201 19.67 1.89 12.92
N ASP A 202 19.27 3.11 13.26
CA ASP A 202 19.36 3.63 14.62
C ASP A 202 18.10 3.20 15.41
N TRP A 203 18.16 2.00 15.97
CA TRP A 203 17.05 1.46 16.76
C TRP A 203 16.76 2.27 18.02
N ALA A 204 17.79 2.92 18.59
CA ALA A 204 17.62 3.76 19.77
C ALA A 204 16.84 5.05 19.42
N GLY A 205 17.20 5.69 18.30
CA GLY A 205 16.47 6.87 17.79
C GLY A 205 15.02 6.56 17.45
N PHE A 206 14.75 5.41 16.81
CA PHE A 206 13.37 4.98 16.54
C PHE A 206 12.57 4.73 17.83
N GLY A 207 13.18 4.12 18.86
CA GLY A 207 12.53 3.92 20.15
C GLY A 207 12.12 5.23 20.83
N LEU A 208 12.89 6.30 20.66
CA LEU A 208 12.58 7.63 21.22
C LEU A 208 11.45 8.37 20.47
N VAL A 209 11.26 8.08 19.20
CA VAL A 209 10.17 8.70 18.38
C VAL A 209 8.82 8.05 18.67
N THR A 210 8.81 6.83 19.25
CA THR A 210 7.59 6.05 19.53
C THR A 210 7.11 6.18 20.97
N VAL A 211 7.79 6.96 21.81
CA VAL A 211 7.41 7.32 23.19
C VAL A 211 6.88 8.74 23.21
#